data_e8fffda117a3d28c4cbcf4c0414d6a49
#
_entry.id   e8fffda117a3d28c4cbcf4c0414d6a49
#
_cell.length_a   1.000
_cell.length_b   1.000
_cell.length_c   1.000
_cell.angle_alpha   90.00
_cell.angle_beta   90.00
_cell.angle_gamma   90.00
#
_symmetry.space_group_name_H-M   'P 1'
#
loop_
_entity.id
_entity.type
_entity.pdbx_description
1 polymer ?
#
loop_
_entity_poly.entity_id
_entity_poly.type
_entity_poly.pdbx_seq_one_letter_code
_entity_poly.pdbx_strand_id
1 'polypeptide(L)'
;GAIELRKLISKTTQVLLLLSIYPAMRWLQIKATDLGFVPFKAFMKQMGMGIVLGILTLLPILLLSYALGITVIDEMVTWTIAKVLISLLVTLLLGVLISFLEEPMFRGILISAYSQRIGISAAILLSAFYYATLHFMKTSTVIPLADAKLTDSFTLMFEAFQNVLNPINLGAFWGLLMVGVFLAVMRTRLQLSLAWCIGCHAAWVWQIKMAHKVVKMNVDSD
;
A
#
# COMPACT_ATOMS: atom_id res chain seq x y z
N GLY A 1 -2.98 19.66 18.88
CA GLY A 1 -1.54 19.46 18.70
C GLY A 1 -1.05 20.26 17.51
N ALA A 2 0.19 20.75 17.55
CA ALA A 2 0.77 21.52 16.46
C ALA A 2 0.84 20.67 15.18
N ILE A 3 0.56 21.29 14.03
CA ILE A 3 0.69 20.63 12.71
C ILE A 3 2.19 20.43 12.45
N GLU A 4 2.57 19.21 12.11
CA GLU A 4 3.96 18.85 11.76
C GLU A 4 4.20 19.04 10.27
N LEU A 5 5.34 19.62 9.88
CA LEU A 5 5.73 19.86 8.49
C LEU A 5 5.69 18.56 7.67
N ARG A 6 6.23 17.46 8.19
CA ARG A 6 6.24 16.14 7.50
C ARG A 6 4.84 15.62 7.19
N LYS A 7 3.87 15.82 8.08
CA LYS A 7 2.47 15.42 7.86
C LYS A 7 1.82 16.27 6.77
N LEU A 8 2.10 17.57 6.77
CA LEU A 8 1.62 18.47 5.72
C LEU A 8 2.16 18.06 4.36
N ILE A 9 3.49 17.88 4.23
CA ILE A 9 4.14 17.45 2.99
C ILE A 9 3.53 16.12 2.50
N SER A 10 3.44 15.11 3.38
CA SER A 10 2.90 13.79 3.02
C SER A 10 1.46 13.88 2.53
N LYS A 11 0.58 14.62 3.22
CA LYS A 11 -0.83 14.76 2.84
C LYS A 11 -0.98 15.56 1.54
N THR A 12 -0.24 16.65 1.38
CA THR A 12 -0.24 17.44 0.14
C THR A 12 0.25 16.60 -1.04
N THR A 13 1.33 15.84 -0.87
CA THR A 13 1.83 14.93 -1.91
C THR A 13 0.79 13.89 -2.30
N GLN A 14 0.10 13.27 -1.33
CA GLN A 14 -0.98 12.31 -1.61
C GLN A 14 -2.12 12.96 -2.42
N VAL A 15 -2.55 14.17 -2.03
CA VAL A 15 -3.60 14.90 -2.76
C VAL A 15 -3.14 15.26 -4.16
N LEU A 16 -1.93 15.77 -4.34
CA LEU A 16 -1.36 16.11 -5.66
C LEU A 16 -1.23 14.88 -6.56
N LEU A 17 -0.80 13.73 -6.02
CA LEU A 17 -0.76 12.47 -6.76
C LEU A 17 -2.15 12.06 -7.25
N LEU A 18 -3.17 12.16 -6.40
CA LEU A 18 -4.55 11.87 -6.80
C LEU A 18 -5.05 12.82 -7.88
N LEU A 19 -4.83 14.12 -7.71
CA LEU A 19 -5.24 15.13 -8.69
C LEU A 19 -4.50 14.96 -10.01
N SER A 20 -3.27 14.43 -10.00
CA SER A 20 -2.47 14.18 -11.20
C SER A 20 -2.96 12.98 -12.04
N ILE A 21 -3.79 12.09 -11.49
CA ILE A 21 -4.30 10.90 -12.21
C ILE A 21 -5.04 11.31 -13.48
N TYR A 22 -6.01 12.21 -13.37
CA TYR A 22 -6.82 12.62 -14.51
C TYR A 22 -6.00 13.34 -15.62
N PRO A 23 -5.20 14.38 -15.33
CA PRO A 23 -4.35 15.00 -16.36
C PRO A 23 -3.32 14.02 -16.94
N ALA A 24 -2.75 13.10 -16.14
CA ALA A 24 -1.84 12.08 -16.64
C ALA A 24 -2.54 11.14 -17.63
N MET A 25 -3.75 10.67 -17.31
CA MET A 25 -4.55 9.85 -18.22
C MET A 25 -4.84 10.60 -19.54
N ARG A 26 -5.20 11.87 -19.46
CA ARG A 26 -5.46 12.70 -20.65
C ARG A 26 -4.21 12.87 -21.50
N TRP A 27 -3.08 13.19 -20.89
CA TRP A 27 -1.81 13.38 -21.59
C TRP A 27 -1.29 12.09 -22.23
N LEU A 28 -1.44 10.95 -21.54
CA LEU A 28 -1.04 9.63 -22.02
C LEU A 28 -2.10 8.97 -22.93
N GLN A 29 -3.25 9.61 -23.14
CA GLN A 29 -4.38 9.09 -23.92
C GLN A 29 -4.90 7.73 -23.40
N ILE A 30 -4.79 7.48 -22.09
CA ILE A 30 -5.24 6.27 -21.41
C ILE A 30 -6.73 6.41 -21.05
N LYS A 31 -7.54 5.43 -21.45
CA LYS A 31 -8.96 5.34 -21.06
C LYS A 31 -9.12 4.58 -19.74
N ALA A 32 -10.25 4.76 -19.06
CA ALA A 32 -10.56 4.02 -17.82
C ALA A 32 -10.57 2.48 -18.03
N THR A 33 -10.97 2.03 -19.21
CA THR A 33 -10.91 0.62 -19.62
C THR A 33 -9.48 0.09 -19.68
N ASP A 34 -8.53 0.92 -20.13
CA ASP A 34 -7.12 0.53 -20.25
C ASP A 34 -6.48 0.38 -18.85
N LEU A 35 -6.97 1.13 -17.86
CA LEU A 35 -6.61 0.94 -16.46
C LEU A 35 -7.09 -0.41 -15.90
N GLY A 36 -8.05 -1.05 -16.55
CA GLY A 36 -8.61 -2.34 -16.15
C GLY A 36 -9.85 -2.23 -15.27
N PHE A 37 -10.53 -1.09 -15.28
CA PHE A 37 -11.86 -0.98 -14.70
C PHE A 37 -12.89 -1.75 -15.53
N VAL A 38 -13.82 -2.38 -14.84
CA VAL A 38 -14.93 -3.16 -15.42
C VAL A 38 -16.27 -2.58 -14.96
N PRO A 39 -17.41 -2.93 -15.58
CA PRO A 39 -18.72 -2.46 -15.12
C PRO A 39 -18.97 -2.77 -13.65
N PHE A 40 -19.71 -1.90 -12.96
CA PHE A 40 -19.85 -1.90 -11.50
C PHE A 40 -20.22 -3.26 -10.88
N LYS A 41 -21.18 -3.97 -11.46
CA LYS A 41 -21.60 -5.30 -10.97
C LYS A 41 -20.46 -6.32 -11.04
N ALA A 42 -19.71 -6.32 -12.13
CA ALA A 42 -18.53 -7.17 -12.30
C ALA A 42 -17.40 -6.73 -11.37
N PHE A 43 -17.22 -5.41 -11.20
CA PHE A 43 -16.24 -4.82 -10.29
C PHE A 43 -16.44 -5.33 -8.86
N MET A 44 -17.66 -5.21 -8.31
CA MET A 44 -17.94 -5.64 -6.95
C MET A 44 -17.73 -7.14 -6.75
N LYS A 45 -18.17 -7.97 -7.71
CA LYS A 45 -17.93 -9.42 -7.68
C LYS A 45 -16.43 -9.74 -7.68
N GLN A 46 -15.68 -9.13 -8.58
CA GLN A 46 -14.24 -9.40 -8.75
C GLN A 46 -13.41 -8.84 -7.59
N MET A 47 -13.80 -7.69 -7.02
CA MET A 47 -13.20 -7.17 -5.80
C MET A 47 -13.42 -8.13 -4.62
N GLY A 48 -14.61 -8.70 -4.47
CA GLY A 48 -14.88 -9.73 -3.46
C GLY A 48 -14.00 -10.97 -3.63
N MET A 49 -13.82 -11.44 -4.88
CA MET A 49 -12.90 -12.55 -5.19
C MET A 49 -11.44 -12.19 -4.86
N GLY A 50 -11.03 -10.95 -5.15
CA GLY A 50 -9.72 -10.42 -4.75
C GLY A 50 -9.54 -10.40 -3.24
N ILE A 51 -10.56 -10.00 -2.47
CA ILE A 51 -10.53 -10.03 -0.99
C ILE A 51 -10.31 -11.47 -0.51
N VAL A 52 -11.05 -12.43 -1.04
CA VAL A 52 -10.86 -13.85 -0.69
C VAL A 52 -9.43 -14.31 -0.99
N LEU A 53 -8.90 -13.98 -2.17
CA LEU A 53 -7.51 -14.30 -2.53
C LEU A 53 -6.51 -13.66 -1.55
N GLY A 54 -6.71 -12.39 -1.18
CA GLY A 54 -5.85 -11.70 -0.22
C GLY A 54 -5.90 -12.34 1.18
N ILE A 55 -7.07 -12.82 1.61
CA ILE A 55 -7.20 -13.56 2.87
C ILE A 55 -6.44 -14.89 2.77
N LEU A 56 -6.66 -15.65 1.72
CA LEU A 56 -6.03 -16.96 1.54
C LEU A 56 -4.51 -16.91 1.41
N THR A 57 -3.97 -15.80 0.93
CA THR A 57 -2.51 -15.65 0.77
C THR A 57 -1.81 -15.13 2.02
N LEU A 58 -2.40 -14.22 2.79
CA LEU A 58 -1.73 -13.60 3.93
C LEU A 58 -2.10 -14.24 5.28
N LEU A 59 -3.36 -14.64 5.47
CA LEU A 59 -3.80 -15.21 6.74
C LEU A 59 -2.97 -16.43 7.18
N PRO A 60 -2.63 -17.39 6.30
CA PRO A 60 -1.77 -18.51 6.69
C PRO A 60 -0.39 -18.08 7.21
N ILE A 61 0.19 -17.01 6.63
CA ILE A 61 1.48 -16.46 7.04
C ILE A 61 1.37 -15.86 8.45
N LEU A 62 0.30 -15.09 8.72
CA LEU A 62 0.06 -14.52 10.05
C LEU A 62 -0.17 -15.60 11.10
N LEU A 63 -0.95 -16.63 10.77
CA LEU A 63 -1.19 -17.77 11.67
C LEU A 63 0.10 -18.57 11.93
N LEU A 64 0.92 -18.78 10.91
CA LEU A 64 2.22 -19.43 11.05
C LEU A 64 3.17 -18.62 11.94
N SER A 65 3.21 -17.30 11.75
CA SER A 65 4.01 -16.38 12.58
C SER A 65 3.61 -16.48 14.06
N TYR A 66 2.32 -16.58 14.33
CA TYR A 66 1.81 -16.80 15.69
C TYR A 66 2.15 -18.21 16.22
N ALA A 67 1.96 -19.24 15.42
CA ALA A 67 2.24 -20.63 15.81
C ALA A 67 3.73 -20.88 16.10
N LEU A 68 4.62 -20.17 15.41
CA LEU A 68 6.08 -20.20 15.63
C LEU A 68 6.54 -19.31 16.80
N GLY A 69 5.62 -18.60 17.48
CA GLY A 69 5.95 -17.72 18.58
C GLY A 69 6.66 -16.42 18.20
N ILE A 70 6.76 -16.10 16.90
CA ILE A 70 7.35 -14.84 16.41
C ILE A 70 6.48 -13.65 16.83
N THR A 71 5.16 -13.85 16.82
CA THR A 71 4.18 -12.87 17.32
C THR A 71 3.37 -13.49 18.46
N VAL A 72 3.04 -12.67 19.46
CA VAL A 72 2.22 -13.07 20.63
C VAL A 72 1.03 -12.12 20.77
N ILE A 73 -0.04 -12.59 21.40
CA ILE A 73 -1.21 -11.74 21.67
C ILE A 73 -0.79 -10.60 22.61
N ASP A 74 -1.23 -9.38 22.29
CA ASP A 74 -1.01 -8.24 23.17
C ASP A 74 -2.08 -8.19 24.26
N GLU A 75 -1.75 -8.71 25.43
CA GLU A 75 -2.62 -8.76 26.61
C GLU A 75 -2.99 -7.40 27.18
N MET A 76 -2.24 -6.35 26.80
CA MET A 76 -2.52 -4.97 27.25
C MET A 76 -3.79 -4.40 26.60
N VAL A 77 -4.29 -5.03 25.54
CA VAL A 77 -5.47 -4.57 24.82
C VAL A 77 -6.73 -5.29 25.31
N THR A 78 -7.58 -4.55 26.01
CA THR A 78 -8.91 -5.07 26.37
C THR A 78 -9.87 -5.01 25.18
N TRP A 79 -10.34 -6.17 24.74
CA TRP A 79 -11.27 -6.29 23.63
C TRP A 79 -12.72 -6.41 24.12
N THR A 80 -13.60 -5.59 23.56
CA THR A 80 -15.04 -5.74 23.63
C THR A 80 -15.59 -6.05 22.24
N ILE A 81 -16.77 -6.66 22.16
CA ILE A 81 -17.41 -6.96 20.87
C ILE A 81 -17.52 -5.71 20.00
N ALA A 82 -17.90 -4.57 20.57
CA ALA A 82 -18.00 -3.31 19.86
C ALA A 82 -16.64 -2.86 19.30
N LYS A 83 -15.56 -2.93 20.10
CA LYS A 83 -14.21 -2.58 19.64
C LYS A 83 -13.73 -3.48 18.49
N VAL A 84 -14.03 -4.78 18.56
CA VAL A 84 -13.70 -5.73 17.48
C VAL A 84 -14.44 -5.34 16.20
N LEU A 85 -15.75 -5.19 16.24
CA LEU A 85 -16.57 -4.86 15.08
C LEU A 85 -16.17 -3.52 14.45
N ILE A 86 -15.97 -2.49 15.27
CA ILE A 86 -15.54 -1.17 14.78
C ILE A 86 -14.14 -1.28 14.16
N SER A 87 -13.20 -2.01 14.79
CA SER A 87 -11.85 -2.17 14.26
C SER A 87 -11.86 -2.91 12.93
N LEU A 88 -12.62 -4.00 12.80
CA LEU A 88 -12.78 -4.75 11.55
C LEU A 88 -13.32 -3.86 10.43
N LEU A 89 -14.39 -3.11 10.71
CA LEU A 89 -15.00 -2.22 9.72
C LEU A 89 -14.06 -1.09 9.31
N VAL A 90 -13.50 -0.37 10.27
CA VAL A 90 -12.62 0.78 10.00
C VAL A 90 -11.36 0.35 9.24
N THR A 91 -10.71 -0.75 9.64
CA THR A 91 -9.50 -1.21 8.96
C THR A 91 -9.79 -1.75 7.55
N LEU A 92 -10.96 -2.37 7.34
CA LEU A 92 -11.40 -2.79 6.01
C LEU A 92 -11.66 -1.58 5.10
N LEU A 93 -12.40 -0.58 5.59
CA LEU A 93 -12.67 0.64 4.83
C LEU A 93 -11.38 1.39 4.47
N LEU A 94 -10.43 1.48 5.41
CA LEU A 94 -9.11 2.05 5.15
C LEU A 94 -8.34 1.22 4.12
N GLY A 95 -8.38 -0.12 4.19
CA GLY A 95 -7.76 -1.00 3.22
C GLY A 95 -8.32 -0.78 1.81
N VAL A 96 -9.65 -0.74 1.68
CA VAL A 96 -10.32 -0.47 0.40
C VAL A 96 -9.95 0.92 -0.12
N LEU A 97 -9.98 1.95 0.73
CA LEU A 97 -9.62 3.32 0.33
C LEU A 97 -8.17 3.39 -0.19
N ILE A 98 -7.22 2.87 0.58
CA ILE A 98 -5.79 2.88 0.20
C ILE A 98 -5.60 2.15 -1.15
N SER A 99 -6.15 0.95 -1.27
CA SER A 99 -6.00 0.14 -2.49
C SER A 99 -6.67 0.79 -3.70
N PHE A 100 -7.82 1.45 -3.50
CA PHE A 100 -8.51 2.17 -4.57
C PHE A 100 -7.74 3.41 -5.05
N LEU A 101 -6.88 3.98 -4.21
CA LEU A 101 -6.01 5.09 -4.57
C LEU A 101 -4.72 4.62 -5.25
N GLU A 102 -4.13 3.52 -4.74
CA GLU A 102 -2.82 3.05 -5.18
C GLU A 102 -2.87 2.18 -6.43
N GLU A 103 -3.82 1.24 -6.53
CA GLU A 103 -3.85 0.30 -7.65
C GLU A 103 -4.08 0.94 -9.02
N PRO A 104 -4.97 1.94 -9.20
CA PRO A 104 -5.09 2.64 -10.47
C PRO A 104 -3.78 3.33 -10.90
N MET A 105 -3.01 3.85 -9.96
CA MET A 105 -1.75 4.52 -10.25
C MET A 105 -0.67 3.51 -10.66
N PHE A 106 -0.44 2.48 -9.85
CA PHE A 106 0.66 1.53 -10.08
C PHE A 106 0.32 0.49 -11.15
N ARG A 107 -0.86 -0.15 -11.08
CA ARG A 107 -1.26 -1.25 -11.97
C ARG A 107 -2.08 -0.78 -13.17
N GLY A 108 -2.66 0.40 -13.06
CA GLY A 108 -3.33 1.08 -14.16
C GLY A 108 -2.36 1.93 -14.98
N ILE A 109 -2.08 3.15 -14.53
CA ILE A 109 -1.37 4.19 -15.31
C ILE A 109 0.07 3.80 -15.59
N LEU A 110 0.87 3.47 -14.55
CA LEU A 110 2.29 3.19 -14.74
C LEU A 110 2.51 2.03 -15.72
N ILE A 111 1.83 0.92 -15.51
CA ILE A 111 1.97 -0.25 -16.39
C ILE A 111 1.50 0.08 -17.81
N SER A 112 0.35 0.74 -17.98
CA SER A 112 -0.16 1.10 -19.31
C SER A 112 0.77 2.06 -20.04
N ALA A 113 1.35 3.04 -19.33
CA ALA A 113 2.27 4.02 -19.92
C ALA A 113 3.61 3.42 -20.36
N TYR A 114 4.15 2.48 -19.58
CA TYR A 114 5.50 1.94 -19.83
C TYR A 114 5.50 0.65 -20.65
N SER A 115 4.44 -0.17 -20.57
CA SER A 115 4.41 -1.48 -21.25
C SER A 115 4.65 -1.41 -22.77
N GLN A 116 4.17 -0.35 -23.40
CA GLN A 116 4.34 -0.12 -24.85
C GLN A 116 5.76 0.38 -25.21
N ARG A 117 6.49 0.99 -24.27
CA ARG A 117 7.81 1.59 -24.53
C ARG A 117 8.96 0.67 -24.17
N ILE A 118 8.87 -0.04 -23.04
CA ILE A 118 9.96 -0.87 -22.49
C ILE A 118 9.56 -2.35 -22.34
N GLY A 119 8.37 -2.71 -22.80
CA GLY A 119 7.83 -4.06 -22.68
C GLY A 119 7.21 -4.34 -21.30
N ILE A 120 6.34 -5.36 -21.28
CA ILE A 120 5.49 -5.66 -20.12
C ILE A 120 6.28 -6.09 -18.87
N SER A 121 7.35 -6.88 -19.05
CA SER A 121 8.17 -7.37 -17.91
C SER A 121 8.92 -6.24 -17.22
N ALA A 122 9.51 -5.32 -18.00
CA ALA A 122 10.18 -4.15 -17.45
C ALA A 122 9.18 -3.19 -16.79
N ALA A 123 7.98 -3.00 -17.37
CA ALA A 123 6.93 -2.20 -16.77
C ALA A 123 6.43 -2.76 -15.42
N ILE A 124 6.31 -4.09 -15.31
CA ILE A 124 5.99 -4.78 -14.04
C ILE A 124 7.04 -4.46 -12.97
N LEU A 125 8.33 -4.68 -13.30
CA LEU A 125 9.41 -4.45 -12.35
C LEU A 125 9.53 -2.97 -11.95
N LEU A 126 9.40 -2.06 -12.90
CA LEU A 126 9.44 -0.62 -12.65
C LEU A 126 8.30 -0.18 -11.75
N SER A 127 7.06 -0.63 -12.05
CA SER A 127 5.89 -0.33 -11.21
C SER A 127 6.05 -0.87 -9.79
N ALA A 128 6.54 -2.10 -9.64
CA ALA A 128 6.77 -2.72 -8.33
C ALA A 128 7.89 -2.02 -7.56
N PHE A 129 8.95 -1.60 -8.23
CA PHE A 129 10.05 -0.85 -7.64
C PHE A 129 9.58 0.53 -7.13
N TYR A 130 8.84 1.28 -7.93
CA TYR A 130 8.25 2.54 -7.48
C TYR A 130 7.31 2.34 -6.29
N TYR A 131 6.47 1.32 -6.34
CA TYR A 131 5.58 0.97 -5.25
C TYR A 131 6.35 0.73 -3.94
N ALA A 132 7.37 -0.13 -3.96
CA ALA A 132 8.20 -0.41 -2.79
C ALA A 132 8.95 0.84 -2.30
N THR A 133 9.59 1.59 -3.20
CA THR A 133 10.35 2.80 -2.87
C THR A 133 9.49 3.83 -2.15
N LEU A 134 8.30 4.15 -2.68
CA LEU A 134 7.43 5.16 -2.08
C LEU A 134 6.93 4.77 -0.67
N HIS A 135 6.84 3.48 -0.36
CA HIS A 135 6.47 3.02 0.98
C HIS A 135 7.54 3.32 2.04
N PHE A 136 8.81 3.39 1.63
CA PHE A 136 9.94 3.69 2.52
C PHE A 136 10.42 5.14 2.45
N MET A 137 9.86 5.97 1.57
CA MET A 137 10.10 7.41 1.57
C MET A 137 9.37 8.09 2.73
N LYS A 138 9.88 7.86 3.94
CA LYS A 138 9.32 8.38 5.20
C LYS A 138 10.41 9.07 5.99
N THR A 139 10.01 10.03 6.82
CA THR A 139 10.90 10.76 7.73
C THR A 139 10.46 10.55 9.19
N SER A 140 11.40 10.47 10.10
CA SER A 140 11.16 10.42 11.55
C SER A 140 11.20 11.81 12.19
N THR A 141 11.94 12.74 11.61
CA THR A 141 12.14 14.11 12.13
C THR A 141 10.81 14.85 12.22
N VAL A 142 10.54 15.42 13.39
CA VAL A 142 9.34 16.17 13.71
C VAL A 142 9.69 17.65 13.77
N ILE A 143 9.17 18.45 12.85
CA ILE A 143 9.32 19.91 12.81
C ILE A 143 7.93 20.51 12.91
N PRO A 144 7.63 21.31 13.99
CA PRO A 144 6.39 22.07 14.06
C PRO A 144 6.29 23.05 12.88
N LEU A 145 5.11 23.18 12.26
CA LEU A 145 4.94 24.05 11.10
C LEU A 145 5.26 25.52 11.41
N ALA A 146 5.03 25.94 12.65
CA ALA A 146 5.34 27.31 13.11
C ALA A 146 6.84 27.66 13.04
N ASP A 147 7.71 26.63 13.20
CA ASP A 147 9.16 26.79 13.24
C ASP A 147 9.82 26.39 11.90
N ALA A 148 9.01 25.94 10.93
CA ALA A 148 9.49 25.36 9.68
C ALA A 148 10.14 26.41 8.77
N LYS A 149 11.31 26.07 8.24
CA LYS A 149 12.06 26.82 7.21
C LYS A 149 12.02 26.04 5.89
N LEU A 150 12.22 26.75 4.78
CA LEU A 150 12.28 26.11 3.47
C LEU A 150 13.40 25.05 3.38
N THR A 151 14.53 25.28 4.06
CA THR A 151 15.64 24.34 4.17
C THR A 151 15.25 22.99 4.78
N ASP A 152 14.29 23.01 5.72
CA ASP A 152 13.84 21.80 6.42
C ASP A 152 13.15 20.82 5.47
N SER A 153 12.50 21.34 4.42
CA SER A 153 11.89 20.49 3.37
C SER A 153 12.95 19.67 2.61
N PHE A 154 14.12 20.24 2.36
CA PHE A 154 15.23 19.51 1.73
C PHE A 154 15.84 18.49 2.69
N THR A 155 15.96 18.84 3.98
CA THR A 155 16.43 17.91 5.03
C THR A 155 15.48 16.70 5.13
N LEU A 156 14.17 16.93 5.21
CA LEU A 156 13.18 15.85 5.24
C LEU A 156 13.20 15.00 3.97
N MET A 157 13.39 15.62 2.80
CA MET A 157 13.51 14.90 1.53
C MET A 157 14.74 13.99 1.53
N PHE A 158 15.89 14.51 1.96
CA PHE A 158 17.13 13.73 2.05
C PHE A 158 17.00 12.57 3.04
N GLU A 159 16.41 12.81 4.22
CA GLU A 159 16.11 11.77 5.21
C GLU A 159 15.19 10.68 4.61
N ALA A 160 14.17 11.07 3.84
CA ALA A 160 13.29 10.12 3.19
C ALA A 160 14.03 9.20 2.20
N PHE A 161 14.98 9.73 1.43
CA PHE A 161 15.83 8.92 0.54
C PHE A 161 16.79 8.03 1.32
N GLN A 162 17.40 8.53 2.40
CA GLN A 162 18.25 7.71 3.27
C GLN A 162 17.45 6.54 3.89
N ASN A 163 16.19 6.77 4.27
CA ASN A 163 15.36 5.74 4.85
C ASN A 163 15.04 4.60 3.86
N VAL A 164 14.93 4.88 2.56
CA VAL A 164 14.81 3.84 1.53
C VAL A 164 16.06 2.94 1.48
N LEU A 165 17.24 3.53 1.68
CA LEU A 165 18.53 2.82 1.63
C LEU A 165 18.93 2.20 2.98
N ASN A 166 18.12 2.37 4.03
CA ASN A 166 18.42 1.86 5.36
C ASN A 166 18.42 0.32 5.35
N PRO A 167 19.52 -0.35 5.74
CA PRO A 167 19.61 -1.82 5.77
C PRO A 167 18.50 -2.49 6.59
N ILE A 168 18.00 -1.84 7.66
CA ILE A 168 16.89 -2.35 8.48
C ILE A 168 15.62 -2.55 7.65
N ASN A 169 15.40 -1.72 6.65
CA ASN A 169 14.22 -1.77 5.78
C ASN A 169 14.35 -2.76 4.63
N LEU A 170 15.55 -3.33 4.40
CA LEU A 170 15.84 -4.10 3.18
C LEU A 170 14.92 -5.34 3.04
N GLY A 171 14.70 -6.09 4.11
CA GLY A 171 13.81 -7.24 4.09
C GLY A 171 12.36 -6.87 3.75
N ALA A 172 11.86 -5.80 4.39
CA ALA A 172 10.52 -5.29 4.14
C ALA A 172 10.39 -4.66 2.73
N PHE A 173 11.46 -4.03 2.21
CA PHE A 173 11.51 -3.51 0.85
C PHE A 173 11.34 -4.63 -0.19
N TRP A 174 12.10 -5.73 -0.06
CA TRP A 174 11.97 -6.89 -0.94
C TRP A 174 10.57 -7.52 -0.82
N GLY A 175 10.02 -7.60 0.39
CA GLY A 175 8.64 -8.06 0.59
C GLY A 175 7.63 -7.22 -0.20
N LEU A 176 7.69 -5.89 -0.08
CA LEU A 176 6.80 -4.98 -0.83
C LEU A 176 7.07 -4.99 -2.33
N LEU A 177 8.31 -5.17 -2.76
CA LEU A 177 8.63 -5.37 -4.17
C LEU A 177 7.91 -6.60 -4.73
N MET A 178 7.99 -7.74 -4.02
CA MET A 178 7.31 -8.98 -4.43
C MET A 178 5.78 -8.84 -4.44
N VAL A 179 5.21 -8.16 -3.45
CA VAL A 179 3.78 -7.78 -3.43
C VAL A 179 3.45 -6.95 -4.68
N GLY A 180 4.29 -5.98 -5.01
CA GLY A 180 4.16 -5.14 -6.20
C GLY A 180 4.17 -5.95 -7.49
N VAL A 181 5.12 -6.88 -7.63
CA VAL A 181 5.23 -7.80 -8.77
C VAL A 181 4.00 -8.70 -8.85
N PHE A 182 3.58 -9.29 -7.73
CA PHE A 182 2.41 -10.18 -7.70
C PHE A 182 1.14 -9.49 -8.24
N LEU A 183 0.80 -8.31 -7.72
CA LEU A 183 -0.36 -7.56 -8.17
C LEU A 183 -0.23 -7.12 -9.64
N ALA A 184 0.97 -6.74 -10.08
CA ALA A 184 1.23 -6.40 -11.48
C ALA A 184 1.09 -7.60 -12.41
N VAL A 185 1.54 -8.79 -12.00
CA VAL A 185 1.35 -10.04 -12.75
C VAL A 185 -0.13 -10.41 -12.82
N MET A 186 -0.87 -10.31 -11.71
CA MET A 186 -2.33 -10.50 -11.71
C MET A 186 -3.00 -9.63 -12.79
N ARG A 187 -2.65 -8.34 -12.82
CA ARG A 187 -3.21 -7.38 -13.77
C ARG A 187 -2.82 -7.66 -15.21
N THR A 188 -1.59 -8.08 -15.48
CA THR A 188 -1.00 -8.11 -16.82
C THR A 188 -0.96 -9.50 -17.44
N ARG A 189 -0.39 -10.47 -16.74
CA ARG A 189 -0.19 -11.84 -17.25
C ARG A 189 -1.44 -12.70 -17.08
N LEU A 190 -2.14 -12.55 -15.95
CA LEU A 190 -3.40 -13.25 -15.72
C LEU A 190 -4.60 -12.47 -16.27
N GLN A 191 -4.37 -11.26 -16.79
CA GLN A 191 -5.39 -10.38 -17.39
C GLN A 191 -6.62 -10.14 -16.48
N LEU A 192 -6.40 -10.18 -15.18
CA LEU A 192 -7.45 -9.89 -14.21
C LEU A 192 -7.75 -8.39 -14.21
N SER A 193 -8.98 -8.02 -13.87
CA SER A 193 -9.34 -6.60 -13.75
C SER A 193 -8.65 -5.93 -12.56
N LEU A 194 -8.62 -4.61 -12.57
CA LEU A 194 -8.11 -3.82 -11.45
C LEU A 194 -8.86 -4.11 -10.14
N ALA A 195 -10.13 -4.52 -10.22
CA ALA A 195 -10.93 -4.88 -9.05
C ALA A 195 -10.36 -6.06 -8.25
N TRP A 196 -9.74 -7.05 -8.92
CA TRP A 196 -9.03 -8.13 -8.25
C TRP A 196 -7.82 -7.61 -7.46
N CYS A 197 -7.04 -6.71 -8.06
CA CYS A 197 -5.86 -6.13 -7.40
C CYS A 197 -6.29 -5.29 -6.20
N ILE A 198 -7.32 -4.44 -6.36
CA ILE A 198 -7.89 -3.63 -5.28
C ILE A 198 -8.39 -4.52 -4.13
N GLY A 199 -9.15 -5.58 -4.43
CA GLY A 199 -9.67 -6.47 -3.40
C GLY A 199 -8.56 -7.21 -2.64
N CYS A 200 -7.58 -7.76 -3.36
CA CYS A 200 -6.46 -8.50 -2.77
C CYS A 200 -5.60 -7.58 -1.87
N HIS A 201 -5.24 -6.41 -2.38
CA HIS A 201 -4.48 -5.41 -1.63
C HIS A 201 -5.27 -4.91 -0.39
N ALA A 202 -6.55 -4.61 -0.54
CA ALA A 202 -7.41 -4.19 0.57
C ALA A 202 -7.45 -5.24 1.69
N ALA A 203 -7.55 -6.52 1.34
CA ALA A 203 -7.52 -7.62 2.30
C ALA A 203 -6.17 -7.73 3.03
N TRP A 204 -5.05 -7.53 2.34
CA TRP A 204 -3.74 -7.51 2.97
C TRP A 204 -3.60 -6.35 3.95
N VAL A 205 -3.94 -5.13 3.52
CA VAL A 205 -3.92 -3.94 4.42
C VAL A 205 -4.82 -4.15 5.63
N TRP A 206 -6.01 -4.70 5.41
CA TRP A 206 -6.95 -5.03 6.47
C TRP A 206 -6.36 -5.99 7.50
N GLN A 207 -5.83 -7.13 7.06
CA GLN A 207 -5.24 -8.14 7.92
C GLN A 207 -4.02 -7.62 8.68
N ILE A 208 -3.11 -6.90 8.01
CA ILE A 208 -1.93 -6.30 8.64
C ILE A 208 -2.34 -5.29 9.73
N LYS A 209 -3.31 -4.40 9.41
CA LYS A 209 -3.79 -3.42 10.40
C LYS A 209 -4.52 -4.06 11.57
N MET A 210 -5.23 -5.17 11.35
CA MET A 210 -5.84 -5.94 12.43
C MET A 210 -4.78 -6.67 13.25
N ALA A 211 -3.82 -7.33 12.61
CA ALA A 211 -2.73 -8.00 13.29
C ALA A 211 -1.98 -7.03 14.23
N HIS A 212 -1.59 -5.85 13.76
CA HIS A 212 -0.93 -4.83 14.59
C HIS A 212 -1.75 -4.33 15.79
N LYS A 213 -3.04 -4.59 15.84
CA LYS A 213 -3.88 -4.26 17.00
C LYS A 213 -4.02 -5.43 17.98
N VAL A 214 -3.83 -6.66 17.51
CA VAL A 214 -4.11 -7.89 18.27
C VAL A 214 -2.84 -8.53 18.78
N VAL A 215 -1.75 -8.45 17.98
CA VAL A 215 -0.48 -9.12 18.31
C VAL A 215 0.67 -8.11 18.31
N LYS A 216 1.70 -8.44 19.10
CA LYS A 216 3.00 -7.75 19.12
C LYS A 216 4.12 -8.73 18.79
N MET A 217 5.27 -8.20 18.39
CA MET A 217 6.48 -9.04 18.24
C MET A 217 6.87 -9.64 19.58
N ASN A 218 7.25 -10.91 19.56
CA ASN A 218 7.79 -11.56 20.74
C ASN A 218 9.26 -11.13 20.92
N VAL A 219 9.55 -10.43 22.00
CA VAL A 219 10.91 -9.93 22.30
C VAL A 219 11.86 -11.04 22.71
N ASP A 220 11.32 -12.19 23.14
CA ASP A 220 12.08 -13.35 23.63
C ASP A 220 12.34 -14.39 22.51
N SER A 221 12.08 -14.05 21.25
CA SER A 221 12.21 -14.96 20.10
C SER A 221 13.55 -14.88 19.35
N ASP A 222 14.61 -14.38 20.03
CA ASP A 222 15.99 -14.37 19.49
C ASP A 222 16.71 -15.71 19.69
#